data_3f3a1b9e49243d4f99d2f2b3198c7389
#
_entry.id   3f3a1b9e49243d4f99d2f2b3198c7389
#
_cell.length_a   1.000
_cell.length_b   1.000
_cell.length_c   1.000
_cell.angle_alpha   90.00
_cell.angle_beta   90.00
_cell.angle_gamma   90.00
#
_symmetry.space_group_name_H-M   'P 1'
#
loop_
_entity.id
_entity.type
_entity.pdbx_description
1 polymer ?
#
loop_
_entity_poly.entity_id
_entity_poly.type
_entity_poly.pdbx_seq_one_letter_code
_entity_poly.pdbx_strand_id
1 'polypeptide(L)'
;MFNAGIDIDDELIVDRSLDAKHGDIVVALIDDDFTVKRLMIDETGQWLKAENPDYKNIYLADGQELIIWGVVTCIIKMTRKRS
;
A
#
# COMPACT_ATOMS: atom_id res chain seq x y z
N MET A 1 -4.99 4.37 9.24
CA MET A 1 -3.53 4.24 9.05
C MET A 1 -2.87 5.59 9.27
N PHE A 2 -1.96 5.66 10.22
CA PHE A 2 -1.44 6.96 10.65
C PHE A 2 -0.04 7.24 10.14
N ASN A 3 0.83 6.24 10.07
CA ASN A 3 2.25 6.46 9.77
C ASN A 3 2.49 6.87 8.32
N ALA A 4 1.70 6.37 7.38
CA ALA A 4 1.76 6.84 5.99
C ALA A 4 0.83 8.03 5.76
N GLY A 5 0.16 8.51 6.80
CA GLY A 5 -0.79 9.59 6.69
C GLY A 5 -2.11 9.23 6.05
N ILE A 6 -2.46 7.94 6.00
CA ILE A 6 -3.70 7.49 5.38
C ILE A 6 -4.71 7.14 6.44
N ASP A 7 -5.83 7.84 6.42
CA ASP A 7 -6.95 7.63 7.33
C ASP A 7 -8.19 7.17 6.55
N ILE A 8 -9.21 6.74 7.29
CA ILE A 8 -10.43 6.17 6.69
C ILE A 8 -11.08 7.09 5.66
N ASP A 9 -11.12 8.40 5.93
CA ASP A 9 -11.81 9.36 5.07
C ASP A 9 -10.90 9.98 4.01
N ASP A 10 -9.66 9.55 3.94
CA ASP A 10 -8.73 10.07 2.94
C ASP A 10 -9.04 9.51 1.56
N GLU A 11 -8.78 10.31 0.54
CA GLU A 11 -8.88 9.89 -0.84
C GLU A 11 -7.48 9.57 -1.36
N LEU A 12 -7.38 8.54 -2.16
CA LEU A 12 -6.13 8.14 -2.78
C LEU A 12 -6.21 8.36 -4.28
N ILE A 13 -5.15 8.97 -4.82
CA ILE A 13 -4.97 9.04 -6.27
C ILE A 13 -3.97 7.97 -6.65
N VAL A 14 -4.40 7.07 -7.50
CA VAL A 14 -3.64 5.89 -7.89
C VAL A 14 -3.34 5.94 -9.37
N ASP A 15 -2.07 5.79 -9.72
CA ASP A 15 -1.65 5.69 -11.11
C ASP A 15 -1.30 4.24 -11.41
N ARG A 16 -2.03 3.66 -12.35
CA ARG A 16 -1.86 2.26 -12.73
C ARG A 16 -0.78 2.06 -13.79
N SER A 17 -0.30 3.14 -14.39
CA SER A 17 0.73 3.06 -15.44
C SER A 17 2.15 3.07 -14.89
N LEU A 18 2.33 3.45 -13.63
CA LEU A 18 3.65 3.55 -13.02
C LEU A 18 4.16 2.19 -12.57
N ASP A 19 5.44 1.97 -12.78
CA ASP A 19 6.13 0.83 -12.19
C ASP A 19 6.44 1.14 -10.73
N ALA A 20 6.01 0.27 -9.84
CA ALA A 20 6.24 0.44 -8.43
C ALA A 20 7.71 0.20 -8.07
N LYS A 21 8.23 1.04 -7.18
CA LYS A 21 9.62 0.98 -6.73
C LYS A 21 9.66 0.85 -5.21
N HIS A 22 10.82 0.47 -4.71
CA HIS A 22 11.05 0.43 -3.27
C HIS A 22 10.64 1.74 -2.61
N GLY A 23 9.84 1.65 -1.57
CA GLY A 23 9.36 2.80 -0.83
C GLY A 23 8.04 3.38 -1.30
N ASP A 24 7.53 2.96 -2.46
CA ASP A 24 6.24 3.44 -2.95
C ASP A 24 5.09 2.85 -2.14
N ILE A 25 4.06 3.66 -1.92
CA ILE A 25 2.80 3.16 -1.40
C ILE A 25 2.01 2.61 -2.59
N VAL A 26 1.57 1.37 -2.47
CA VAL A 26 0.91 0.68 -3.56
C VAL A 26 -0.45 0.15 -3.13
N VAL A 27 -1.33 0.01 -4.10
CA VAL A 27 -2.53 -0.82 -3.98
C VAL A 27 -2.14 -2.18 -4.52
N ALA A 28 -2.15 -3.16 -3.68
CA ALA A 28 -1.71 -4.51 -4.03
C ALA A 28 -2.85 -5.50 -3.89
N LEU A 29 -2.79 -6.54 -4.71
CA LEU A 29 -3.74 -7.65 -4.66
C LEU A 29 -2.97 -8.91 -4.27
N ILE A 30 -3.33 -9.50 -3.16
CA ILE A 30 -2.72 -10.73 -2.66
C ILE A 30 -3.85 -11.73 -2.43
N ASP A 31 -3.77 -12.85 -3.14
CA ASP A 31 -4.79 -13.91 -3.01
C ASP A 31 -6.21 -13.35 -3.15
N ASP A 32 -6.42 -12.46 -4.12
CA ASP A 32 -7.68 -11.80 -4.44
C ASP A 32 -8.15 -10.75 -3.43
N ASP A 33 -7.34 -10.39 -2.45
CA ASP A 33 -7.65 -9.32 -1.50
C ASP A 33 -6.83 -8.08 -1.77
N PHE A 34 -7.49 -6.93 -1.85
CA PHE A 34 -6.81 -5.64 -1.97
C PHE A 34 -6.29 -5.17 -0.63
N THR A 35 -5.09 -4.58 -0.67
CA THR A 35 -4.50 -3.92 0.48
C THR A 35 -3.69 -2.71 0.02
N VAL A 36 -3.57 -1.71 0.89
CA VAL A 36 -2.72 -0.54 0.65
C VAL A 36 -1.55 -0.61 1.62
N LYS A 37 -0.36 -0.77 1.08
CA LYS A 37 0.86 -0.97 1.87
C LYS A 37 2.03 -0.31 1.17
N ARG A 38 3.14 -0.19 1.89
CA ARG A 38 4.39 0.28 1.29
C ARG A 38 5.16 -0.90 0.71
N LEU A 39 5.55 -0.78 -0.55
CA LEU A 39 6.36 -1.80 -1.20
C LEU A 39 7.80 -1.68 -0.71
N MET A 40 8.34 -2.78 -0.24
CA MET A 40 9.73 -2.88 0.17
C MET A 40 10.44 -3.89 -0.71
N ILE A 41 11.60 -3.52 -1.19
CA ILE A 41 12.43 -4.40 -2.02
C ILE A 41 13.81 -4.45 -1.38
N ASP A 42 14.24 -5.62 -0.98
CA ASP A 42 15.55 -5.81 -0.38
C ASP A 42 16.21 -7.08 -0.92
N GLU A 43 17.29 -7.51 -0.30
CA GLU A 43 18.06 -8.68 -0.75
C GLU A 43 17.24 -9.97 -0.73
N THR A 44 16.23 -10.05 0.11
CA THR A 44 15.38 -11.23 0.20
C THR A 44 14.22 -11.21 -0.77
N GLY A 45 14.01 -10.09 -1.47
CA GLY A 45 12.94 -9.93 -2.43
C GLY A 45 11.98 -8.82 -2.07
N GLN A 46 10.74 -8.97 -2.50
CA GLN A 46 9.68 -7.99 -2.27
C GLN A 46 8.83 -8.38 -1.08
N TRP A 47 8.46 -7.39 -0.29
CA TRP A 47 7.48 -7.56 0.78
C TRP A 47 6.70 -6.26 0.98
N LEU A 48 5.62 -6.34 1.71
CA LEU A 48 4.73 -5.21 1.94
C LEU A 48 4.78 -4.81 3.40
N LYS A 49 5.12 -3.55 3.64
CA LYS A 49 5.23 -3.00 4.98
C LYS A 49 3.95 -2.30 5.37
N ALA A 50 3.39 -2.69 6.50
CA ALA A 50 2.28 -1.98 7.11
C ALA A 50 2.82 -0.70 7.77
N GLU A 51 2.23 0.44 7.44
CA GLU A 51 2.61 1.70 8.06
C GLU A 51 1.98 1.88 9.44
N ASN A 52 0.84 1.25 9.65
CA ASN A 52 0.17 1.27 10.95
C ASN A 52 0.63 0.07 11.78
N PRO A 53 1.14 0.29 13.02
CA PRO A 53 1.63 -0.81 13.85
C PRO A 53 0.54 -1.80 14.25
N ASP A 54 -0.74 -1.45 14.12
CA ASP A 54 -1.84 -2.35 14.38
C ASP A 54 -2.02 -3.42 13.30
N TYR A 55 -1.34 -3.29 12.17
CA TYR A 55 -1.37 -4.24 11.07
C TYR A 55 -0.01 -4.89 10.90
N LYS A 56 -0.02 -6.10 10.37
CA LYS A 56 1.21 -6.86 10.15
C LYS A 56 1.80 -6.59 8.77
N ASN A 57 3.12 -6.63 8.69
CA ASN A 57 3.80 -6.69 7.41
C ASN A 57 3.44 -7.99 6.69
N ILE A 58 3.47 -7.97 5.37
CA ILE A 58 3.15 -9.12 4.56
C ILE A 58 4.42 -9.59 3.87
N TYR A 59 4.86 -10.80 4.19
CA TYR A 59 5.99 -11.46 3.55
C TYR A 59 5.44 -12.58 2.68
N LEU A 60 5.79 -12.53 1.39
CA LEU A 60 5.22 -13.46 0.43
C LEU A 60 5.83 -14.86 0.62
N ALA A 61 4.96 -15.85 0.75
CA ALA A 61 5.37 -17.24 0.77
C ALA A 61 5.58 -17.74 -0.66
N ASP A 62 6.33 -18.84 -0.79
CA ASP A 62 6.50 -19.49 -2.09
C ASP A 62 5.13 -19.86 -2.68
N GLY A 63 4.92 -19.50 -3.94
CA GLY A 63 3.68 -19.77 -4.63
C GLY A 63 2.58 -18.74 -4.37
N GLN A 64 2.81 -17.81 -3.47
CA GLN A 64 1.86 -16.73 -3.23
C GLN A 64 2.01 -15.66 -4.30
N GLU A 65 0.90 -15.23 -4.88
CA GLU A 65 0.91 -14.26 -5.98
C GLU A 65 0.69 -12.85 -5.43
N LEU A 66 1.57 -11.95 -5.85
CA LEU A 66 1.46 -10.51 -5.58
C LEU A 66 1.24 -9.78 -6.89
N ILE A 67 0.15 -9.02 -6.96
CA ILE A 67 -0.11 -8.15 -8.09
C ILE A 67 -0.12 -6.72 -7.58
N ILE A 68 0.73 -5.86 -8.14
CA ILE A 68 0.70 -4.42 -7.87
C ILE A 68 -0.32 -3.82 -8.81
N TRP A 69 -1.46 -3.42 -8.25
CA TRP A 69 -2.55 -2.84 -9.04
C TRP A 69 -2.27 -1.41 -9.45
N GLY A 70 -1.62 -0.63 -8.59
CA GLY A 70 -1.26 0.74 -8.88
C GLY A 70 -0.40 1.35 -7.79
N VAL A 71 0.16 2.51 -8.11
CA VAL A 71 1.01 3.29 -7.20
C VAL A 71 0.22 4.48 -6.69
N VAL A 72 0.19 4.68 -5.38
CA VAL A 72 -0.47 5.84 -4.77
C VAL A 72 0.43 7.05 -4.99
N THR A 73 -0.05 8.02 -5.76
CA THR A 73 0.73 9.22 -6.09
C THR A 73 0.35 10.41 -5.23
N CYS A 74 -0.83 10.38 -4.62
CA CYS A 74 -1.30 11.49 -3.80
C CYS A 74 -2.29 10.97 -2.77
N ILE A 75 -2.22 11.54 -1.58
CA ILE A 75 -3.16 11.27 -0.50
C ILE A 75 -3.84 12.60 -0.18
N ILE A 76 -5.16 12.66 -0.37
CA ILE A 76 -5.94 13.85 -0.10
C ILE A 76 -6.61 13.66 1.25
N LYS A 77 -6.16 14.44 2.22
CA LYS A 77 -6.67 14.34 3.58
C LYS A 77 -7.84 15.27 3.79
N MET A 78 -8.85 14.79 4.47
CA MET A 78 -9.99 15.60 4.86
C MET A 78 -9.64 16.35 6.15
N THR A 79 -9.64 17.68 6.08
CA THR A 79 -9.32 18.52 7.25
C THR A 79 -10.53 18.77 8.13
N ARG A 80 -11.73 18.41 7.67
CA ARG A 80 -12.98 18.52 8.43
C ARG A 80 -13.81 17.27 8.14
N LYS A 81 -14.47 16.77 9.18
CA LYS A 81 -15.44 15.72 8.98
C LYS A 81 -16.64 16.26 8.22
N ARG A 82 -17.17 15.44 7.34
CA ARG A 82 -18.43 15.73 6.70
C ARG A 82 -19.55 15.49 7.71
N SER A 83 -20.47 16.37 7.71
CA SER A 83 -21.65 16.23 8.55
C SER A 83 -22.82 15.69 7.74
#